data_06c870357ef2c3e075ec82bb0aa50e47
#
_entry.id   06c870357ef2c3e075ec82bb0aa50e47
#
_cell.length_a   1.000
_cell.length_b   1.000
_cell.length_c   1.000
_cell.angle_alpha   90.00
_cell.angle_beta   90.00
_cell.angle_gamma   90.00
#
_symmetry.space_group_name_H-M   'P 1'
#
loop_
_entity.id
_entity.type
_entity.pdbx_description
1 polymer ?
#
loop_
_entity_poly.entity_id
_entity_poly.type
_entity_poly.pdbx_seq_one_letter_code
_entity_poly.pdbx_strand_id
1 'polypeptide(L)'
;MAFEPAAGGGFVARAPGGAARISPAGAVIAAHGARPVRLRPAAGARTPRVSAGARAPGVVNRLTGAGWRTGIPLYRSVVQRGVYPGVDLVFHTRGGALEYDFVVRPGADPRRLRVQVDGARRLELGRRGDLLIRTRRGTLRQRRPVAYQRAGGALRRVRARFVLLGRRHVGFALGRHDPRRTLVVDPILAFSSYLGGTGDDQGEDVAADADGNVYVTGRTTSPDLPAAETYDPGCGTDAEAACNPYDDDISVESSADVFVAKLAPDGAGG
;
A
#
# COMPACT_ATOMS: atom_id res chain seq x y z
N MET A 1 5.04 1.82 10.25
CA MET A 1 5.60 0.79 9.34
C MET A 1 7.09 1.05 9.12
N ALA A 2 7.94 0.02 9.09
CA ALA A 2 9.37 0.11 8.79
C ALA A 2 9.78 -1.10 7.93
N PHE A 3 10.95 -1.01 7.30
CA PHE A 3 11.50 -2.09 6.50
C PHE A 3 12.43 -2.96 7.34
N GLU A 4 12.31 -4.26 7.21
CA GLU A 4 13.22 -5.24 7.76
C GLU A 4 13.89 -6.07 6.66
N PRO A 5 15.12 -6.58 6.85
CA PRO A 5 15.74 -7.49 5.90
C PRO A 5 14.90 -8.77 5.74
N ALA A 6 14.66 -9.18 4.51
CA ALA A 6 13.90 -10.37 4.18
C ALA A 6 14.80 -11.59 3.97
N ALA A 7 14.32 -12.77 4.34
CA ALA A 7 14.95 -14.03 3.96
C ALA A 7 15.01 -14.13 2.42
N GLY A 8 16.13 -14.57 1.88
CA GLY A 8 16.38 -14.62 0.44
C GLY A 8 16.65 -13.25 -0.20
N GLY A 9 17.05 -12.26 0.59
CA GLY A 9 17.47 -10.93 0.12
C GLY A 9 16.33 -9.92 -0.04
N GLY A 10 16.72 -8.64 -0.14
CA GLY A 10 15.78 -7.52 -0.17
C GLY A 10 15.19 -7.17 1.19
N PHE A 11 14.05 -6.49 1.19
CA PHE A 11 13.42 -5.96 2.40
C PHE A 11 11.92 -6.20 2.35
N VAL A 12 11.31 -6.28 3.53
CA VAL A 12 9.86 -6.37 3.70
C VAL A 12 9.40 -5.26 4.63
N ALA A 13 8.32 -4.58 4.25
CA ALA A 13 7.55 -3.72 5.13
C ALA A 13 6.18 -4.36 5.34
N ARG A 14 5.72 -4.42 6.57
CA ARG A 14 4.42 -5.00 6.94
C ARG A 14 3.54 -3.95 7.58
N ALA A 15 2.29 -3.96 7.19
CA ALA A 15 1.21 -3.22 7.81
C ALA A 15 0.02 -4.17 7.98
N PRO A 16 -0.93 -3.88 8.87
CA PRO A 16 -2.10 -4.72 9.06
C PRO A 16 -2.91 -4.96 7.79
N GLY A 17 -3.00 -3.97 6.90
CA GLY A 17 -3.66 -4.10 5.59
C GLY A 17 -2.85 -4.80 4.51
N GLY A 18 -1.63 -5.31 4.80
CA GLY A 18 -0.81 -5.98 3.80
C GLY A 18 0.70 -5.89 4.01
N ALA A 19 1.44 -6.30 3.01
CA ALA A 19 2.89 -6.27 3.04
C ALA A 19 3.47 -5.81 1.69
N ALA A 20 4.66 -5.24 1.73
CA ALA A 20 5.44 -4.95 0.55
C ALA A 20 6.81 -5.59 0.65
N ARG A 21 7.20 -6.33 -0.38
CA ARG A 21 8.54 -6.88 -0.52
C ARG A 21 9.30 -6.11 -1.59
N ILE A 22 10.42 -5.54 -1.21
CA ILE A 22 11.31 -4.80 -2.10
C ILE A 22 12.53 -5.69 -2.40
N SER A 23 12.79 -5.93 -3.68
CA SER A 23 13.90 -6.76 -4.16
C SER A 23 14.49 -6.13 -5.42
N PRO A 24 15.62 -6.62 -5.96
CA PRO A 24 16.13 -6.17 -7.26
C PRO A 24 15.11 -6.27 -8.40
N ALA A 25 14.16 -7.21 -8.30
CA ALA A 25 13.12 -7.42 -9.31
C ALA A 25 11.93 -6.44 -9.20
N GLY A 26 11.96 -5.49 -8.27
CA GLY A 26 10.91 -4.50 -8.03
C GLY A 26 10.23 -4.66 -6.67
N ALA A 27 9.09 -4.01 -6.52
CA ALA A 27 8.24 -4.08 -5.33
C ALA A 27 7.05 -5.00 -5.60
N VAL A 28 6.81 -5.96 -4.71
CA VAL A 28 5.59 -6.77 -4.70
C VAL A 28 4.74 -6.28 -3.53
N ILE A 29 3.54 -5.84 -3.83
CA ILE A 29 2.58 -5.32 -2.86
C ILE A 29 1.46 -6.34 -2.75
N ALA A 30 1.30 -6.89 -1.56
CA ALA A 30 0.23 -7.81 -1.20
C ALA A 30 -0.69 -7.08 -0.23
N ALA A 31 -1.89 -6.76 -0.63
CA ALA A 31 -2.95 -6.28 0.24
C ALA A 31 -3.84 -7.46 0.64
N HIS A 32 -4.43 -7.43 1.84
CA HIS A 32 -5.38 -8.46 2.27
C HIS A 32 -6.51 -8.62 1.25
N GLY A 33 -6.89 -9.85 0.98
CA GLY A 33 -7.96 -10.16 0.02
C GLY A 33 -7.65 -9.86 -1.46
N ALA A 34 -6.54 -9.20 -1.80
CA ALA A 34 -6.18 -8.88 -3.17
C ALA A 34 -5.05 -9.77 -3.71
N ARG A 35 -5.04 -10.02 -5.02
CA ARG A 35 -3.86 -10.63 -5.64
C ARG A 35 -2.69 -9.65 -5.60
N PRO A 36 -1.47 -10.13 -5.30
CA PRO A 36 -0.30 -9.27 -5.27
C PRO A 36 -0.10 -8.51 -6.58
N VAL A 37 0.22 -7.23 -6.46
CA VAL A 37 0.62 -6.37 -7.57
C VAL A 37 2.13 -6.18 -7.51
N ARG A 38 2.79 -6.38 -8.64
CA ARG A 38 4.22 -6.09 -8.75
C ARG A 38 4.43 -4.80 -9.54
N LEU A 39 5.16 -3.89 -8.91
CA LEU A 39 5.64 -2.66 -9.52
C LEU A 39 7.13 -2.83 -9.81
N ARG A 40 7.52 -2.64 -11.05
CA ARG A 40 8.94 -2.71 -11.44
C ARG A 40 9.28 -1.65 -12.48
N PRO A 41 10.51 -1.12 -12.48
CA PRO A 41 10.99 -0.32 -13.58
C PRO A 41 10.82 -1.09 -14.91
N ALA A 42 10.32 -0.42 -15.96
CA ALA A 42 10.05 -1.07 -17.23
C ALA A 42 11.37 -1.35 -18.02
N ALA A 43 11.24 -1.96 -19.17
CA ALA A 43 12.38 -2.36 -20.04
C ALA A 43 13.38 -1.22 -20.26
N GLY A 44 14.67 -1.56 -20.22
CA GLY A 44 15.80 -0.62 -20.24
C GLY A 44 16.32 -0.27 -18.83
N ALA A 45 15.65 -0.76 -17.79
CA ALA A 45 16.16 -0.73 -16.43
C ALA A 45 17.31 -1.75 -16.27
N ARG A 46 18.31 -1.35 -15.51
CA ARG A 46 19.37 -2.27 -15.05
C ARG A 46 18.85 -3.05 -13.84
N THR A 47 19.43 -4.20 -13.54
CA THR A 47 19.18 -4.87 -12.26
C THR A 47 19.74 -3.99 -11.14
N PRO A 48 18.88 -3.36 -10.31
CA PRO A 48 19.34 -2.41 -9.31
C PRO A 48 19.98 -3.12 -8.14
N ARG A 49 20.93 -2.44 -7.50
CA ARG A 49 21.37 -2.85 -6.16
C ARG A 49 20.36 -2.35 -5.15
N VAL A 50 19.89 -3.26 -4.29
CA VAL A 50 18.98 -2.92 -3.19
C VAL A 50 19.78 -2.77 -1.91
N SER A 51 19.62 -1.66 -1.24
CA SER A 51 20.27 -1.37 0.03
C SER A 51 19.31 -0.73 1.03
N ALA A 52 19.58 -0.94 2.31
CA ALA A 52 18.92 -0.18 3.36
C ALA A 52 19.27 1.30 3.25
N GLY A 53 18.32 2.16 3.57
CA GLY A 53 18.51 3.58 3.78
C GLY A 53 18.71 3.90 5.26
N ALA A 54 18.13 5.02 5.73
CA ALA A 54 18.26 5.43 7.12
C ALA A 54 17.65 4.39 8.08
N ARG A 55 18.37 4.12 9.18
CA ARG A 55 17.91 3.20 10.22
C ARG A 55 16.73 3.80 10.97
N ALA A 56 15.74 2.96 11.26
CA ALA A 56 14.66 3.29 12.18
C ALA A 56 15.06 2.88 13.61
N PRO A 57 14.48 3.50 14.64
CA PRO A 57 14.67 3.05 16.01
C PRO A 57 14.04 1.67 16.21
N GLY A 58 14.60 0.93 17.19
CA GLY A 58 14.11 -0.40 17.56
C GLY A 58 14.61 -1.53 16.67
N VAL A 59 14.19 -2.71 17.06
CA VAL A 59 14.44 -4.00 16.37
C VAL A 59 13.16 -4.84 16.43
N VAL A 60 13.07 -5.82 15.55
CA VAL A 60 11.99 -6.81 15.57
C VAL A 60 12.56 -8.18 15.93
N ASN A 61 11.82 -8.89 16.78
CA ASN A 61 12.07 -10.31 17.05
C ASN A 61 10.95 -11.12 16.39
N ARG A 62 11.31 -12.20 15.70
CA ARG A 62 10.35 -13.07 15.01
C ARG A 62 10.54 -14.51 15.40
N LEU A 63 9.43 -15.14 15.76
CA LEU A 63 9.33 -16.59 15.81
C LEU A 63 8.89 -17.09 14.44
N THR A 64 9.62 -18.01 13.85
CA THR A 64 9.30 -18.69 12.60
C THR A 64 9.38 -20.19 12.80
N GLY A 65 8.89 -21.00 11.87
CA GLY A 65 9.09 -22.46 11.92
C GLY A 65 10.55 -22.90 11.99
N ALA A 66 11.49 -22.04 11.64
CA ALA A 66 12.95 -22.25 11.78
C ALA A 66 13.53 -21.70 13.11
N GLY A 67 12.68 -21.25 14.06
CA GLY A 67 13.07 -20.73 15.37
C GLY A 67 13.02 -19.20 15.48
N TRP A 68 13.60 -18.70 16.60
CA TRP A 68 13.65 -17.27 16.89
C TRP A 68 14.73 -16.56 16.07
N ARG A 69 14.33 -15.45 15.47
CA ARG A 69 15.24 -14.46 14.90
C ARG A 69 15.10 -13.17 15.70
N THR A 70 16.14 -12.78 16.43
CA THR A 70 16.13 -11.61 17.30
C THR A 70 17.03 -10.51 16.75
N GLY A 71 16.82 -9.27 17.23
CA GLY A 71 17.67 -8.14 16.89
C GLY A 71 17.58 -7.70 15.41
N ILE A 72 16.51 -8.06 14.70
CA ILE A 72 16.36 -7.69 13.28
C ILE A 72 16.26 -6.17 13.17
N PRO A 73 17.19 -5.51 12.45
CA PRO A 73 17.19 -4.06 12.35
C PRO A 73 16.05 -3.56 11.49
N LEU A 74 15.53 -2.38 11.86
CA LEU A 74 14.50 -1.68 11.12
C LEU A 74 15.09 -0.50 10.34
N TYR A 75 14.49 -0.20 9.19
CA TYR A 75 14.91 0.90 8.32
C TYR A 75 13.70 1.75 7.90
N ARG A 76 13.91 3.06 7.78
CA ARG A 76 12.89 4.02 7.33
C ARG A 76 12.72 4.01 5.83
N SER A 77 13.75 3.57 5.11
CA SER A 77 13.74 3.54 3.64
C SER A 77 14.59 2.40 3.09
N VAL A 78 14.29 2.05 1.84
CA VAL A 78 15.05 1.10 1.02
C VAL A 78 15.33 1.73 -0.32
N VAL A 79 16.54 1.58 -0.83
CA VAL A 79 16.98 2.21 -2.08
C VAL A 79 17.30 1.15 -3.12
N GLN A 80 16.67 1.22 -4.27
CA GLN A 80 17.09 0.53 -5.49
C GLN A 80 17.93 1.51 -6.34
N ARG A 81 19.25 1.29 -6.34
CA ARG A 81 20.17 2.20 -7.05
C ARG A 81 20.28 1.86 -8.52
N GLY A 82 20.25 2.90 -9.34
CA GLY A 82 20.49 2.81 -10.78
C GLY A 82 19.40 2.05 -11.54
N VAL A 83 18.13 2.20 -11.14
CA VAL A 83 16.98 1.62 -11.85
C VAL A 83 16.93 2.06 -13.32
N TYR A 84 17.39 3.28 -13.61
CA TYR A 84 17.74 3.80 -14.93
C TYR A 84 19.05 4.57 -14.83
N PRO A 85 19.74 4.87 -15.94
CA PRO A 85 20.94 5.70 -15.92
C PRO A 85 20.65 7.04 -15.20
N GLY A 86 21.36 7.27 -14.09
CA GLY A 86 21.19 8.45 -13.25
C GLY A 86 19.91 8.52 -12.44
N VAL A 87 19.16 7.42 -12.27
CA VAL A 87 17.93 7.38 -11.49
C VAL A 87 17.98 6.28 -10.44
N ASP A 88 17.67 6.65 -9.22
CA ASP A 88 17.45 5.74 -8.10
C ASP A 88 15.94 5.70 -7.75
N LEU A 89 15.48 4.60 -7.17
CA LEU A 89 14.13 4.44 -6.66
C LEU A 89 14.20 4.21 -5.14
N VAL A 90 13.60 5.11 -4.38
CA VAL A 90 13.62 5.10 -2.92
C VAL A 90 12.24 4.74 -2.41
N PHE A 91 12.14 3.64 -1.68
CA PHE A 91 10.92 3.27 -0.98
C PHE A 91 11.00 3.77 0.45
N HIS A 92 9.94 4.38 0.93
CA HIS A 92 9.80 4.81 2.30
C HIS A 92 8.34 4.62 2.78
N THR A 93 8.14 4.80 4.08
CA THR A 93 6.81 4.66 4.67
C THR A 93 6.45 5.95 5.37
N ARG A 94 5.22 6.41 5.18
CA ARG A 94 4.66 7.59 5.85
C ARG A 94 3.21 7.33 6.21
N GLY A 95 2.85 7.55 7.49
CA GLY A 95 1.48 7.35 7.95
C GLY A 95 0.94 5.94 7.62
N GLY A 96 1.75 4.90 7.80
CA GLY A 96 1.36 3.52 7.47
C GLY A 96 1.35 3.17 5.98
N ALA A 97 1.42 4.14 5.08
CA ALA A 97 1.44 3.89 3.65
C ALA A 97 2.85 3.65 3.11
N LEU A 98 2.97 2.79 2.10
CA LEU A 98 4.18 2.66 1.30
C LEU A 98 4.22 3.78 0.26
N GLU A 99 5.32 4.51 0.21
CA GLU A 99 5.61 5.52 -0.79
C GLU A 99 6.89 5.13 -1.54
N TYR A 100 7.07 5.63 -2.75
CA TYR A 100 8.31 5.48 -3.48
C TYR A 100 8.62 6.72 -4.32
N ASP A 101 9.89 7.10 -4.34
CA ASP A 101 10.38 8.28 -5.05
C ASP A 101 11.34 7.88 -6.16
N PHE A 102 11.15 8.39 -7.35
CA PHE A 102 12.21 8.44 -8.34
C PHE A 102 13.10 9.65 -8.07
N VAL A 103 14.36 9.39 -7.73
CA VAL A 103 15.39 10.41 -7.55
C VAL A 103 16.19 10.48 -8.84
N VAL A 104 15.90 11.49 -9.65
CA VAL A 104 16.54 11.75 -10.94
C VAL A 104 17.69 12.69 -10.74
N ARG A 105 18.91 12.23 -10.97
CA ARG A 105 20.13 13.02 -10.81
C ARG A 105 20.26 14.09 -11.92
N PRO A 106 21.04 15.15 -11.69
CA PRO A 106 21.37 16.11 -12.74
C PRO A 106 21.85 15.42 -14.03
N GLY A 107 21.34 15.87 -15.16
CA GLY A 107 21.66 15.32 -16.47
C GLY A 107 20.97 14.01 -16.85
N ALA A 108 20.26 13.35 -15.94
CA ALA A 108 19.48 12.17 -16.27
C ALA A 108 18.16 12.55 -16.95
N ASP A 109 17.68 11.67 -17.84
CA ASP A 109 16.44 11.90 -18.60
C ASP A 109 15.20 11.35 -17.86
N PRO A 110 14.33 12.21 -17.28
CA PRO A 110 13.16 11.76 -16.55
C PRO A 110 12.05 11.20 -17.46
N ARG A 111 12.13 11.36 -18.77
CA ARG A 111 11.18 10.75 -19.72
C ARG A 111 11.32 9.23 -19.79
N ARG A 112 12.42 8.70 -19.24
CA ARG A 112 12.63 7.25 -19.09
C ARG A 112 11.85 6.63 -17.96
N LEU A 113 11.29 7.42 -17.04
CA LEU A 113 10.54 6.91 -15.90
C LEU A 113 9.29 6.17 -16.37
N ARG A 114 9.31 4.86 -16.24
CA ARG A 114 8.22 3.96 -16.60
C ARG A 114 8.10 2.87 -15.56
N VAL A 115 6.90 2.63 -15.09
CA VAL A 115 6.59 1.54 -14.16
C VAL A 115 5.76 0.51 -14.90
N GLN A 116 6.21 -0.73 -14.89
CA GLN A 116 5.39 -1.86 -15.29
C GLN A 116 4.61 -2.35 -14.07
N VAL A 117 3.32 -2.57 -14.26
CA VAL A 117 2.37 -3.02 -13.24
C VAL A 117 1.87 -4.41 -13.62
N ASP A 118 2.40 -5.44 -12.98
CA ASP A 118 1.95 -6.81 -13.17
C ASP A 118 0.93 -7.20 -12.08
N GLY A 119 -0.03 -8.07 -12.40
CA GLY A 119 -1.11 -8.47 -11.50
C GLY A 119 -2.37 -7.60 -11.60
N ALA A 120 -2.30 -6.45 -12.26
CA ALA A 120 -3.47 -5.64 -12.57
C ALA A 120 -4.31 -6.22 -13.72
N ARG A 121 -5.63 -6.14 -13.61
CA ARG A 121 -6.55 -6.37 -14.74
C ARG A 121 -6.57 -5.18 -15.68
N ARG A 122 -6.57 -3.98 -15.11
CA ARG A 122 -6.68 -2.72 -15.82
C ARG A 122 -6.01 -1.59 -15.03
N LEU A 123 -5.43 -0.64 -15.76
CA LEU A 123 -4.94 0.63 -15.25
C LEU A 123 -5.85 1.74 -15.77
N GLU A 124 -6.25 2.64 -14.88
CA GLU A 124 -7.12 3.77 -15.20
C GLU A 124 -6.60 5.04 -14.54
N LEU A 125 -6.92 6.19 -15.13
CA LEU A 125 -6.72 7.48 -14.49
C LEU A 125 -8.06 7.97 -13.94
N GLY A 126 -8.09 8.19 -12.62
CA GLY A 126 -9.25 8.80 -11.96
C GLY A 126 -9.42 10.29 -12.30
N ARG A 127 -10.59 10.84 -12.01
CA ARG A 127 -10.93 12.25 -12.29
C ARG A 127 -9.95 13.27 -11.69
N ARG A 128 -9.31 12.93 -10.56
CA ARG A 128 -8.32 13.79 -9.89
C ARG A 128 -6.87 13.53 -10.35
N GLY A 129 -6.69 12.69 -11.38
CA GLY A 129 -5.39 12.32 -11.92
C GLY A 129 -4.66 11.22 -11.14
N ASP A 130 -5.35 10.52 -10.25
CA ASP A 130 -4.83 9.36 -9.54
C ASP A 130 -4.75 8.16 -10.47
N LEU A 131 -3.81 7.26 -10.25
CA LEU A 131 -3.74 5.98 -10.92
C LEU A 131 -4.55 4.94 -10.13
N LEU A 132 -5.49 4.32 -10.78
CA LEU A 132 -6.31 3.22 -10.25
C LEU A 132 -5.79 1.91 -10.85
N ILE A 133 -5.27 1.04 -10.00
CA ILE A 133 -4.76 -0.28 -10.36
C ILE A 133 -5.83 -1.29 -9.99
N ARG A 134 -6.67 -1.65 -10.97
CA ARG A 134 -7.76 -2.61 -10.78
C ARG A 134 -7.21 -4.03 -10.73
N THR A 135 -7.47 -4.76 -9.66
CA THR A 135 -7.18 -6.18 -9.53
C THR A 135 -8.45 -7.02 -9.65
N ARG A 136 -8.38 -8.34 -9.47
CA ARG A 136 -9.58 -9.19 -9.43
C ARG A 136 -10.40 -9.01 -8.15
N ARG A 137 -9.76 -8.55 -7.06
CA ARG A 137 -10.36 -8.45 -5.73
C ARG A 137 -10.07 -7.09 -5.10
N GLY A 138 -10.24 -5.99 -5.85
CA GLY A 138 -10.03 -4.66 -5.29
C GLY A 138 -9.23 -3.72 -6.18
N THR A 139 -9.07 -2.49 -5.72
CA THR A 139 -8.37 -1.43 -6.43
C THR A 139 -7.31 -0.82 -5.54
N LEU A 140 -6.06 -0.87 -5.99
CA LEU A 140 -5.00 -0.07 -5.40
C LEU A 140 -5.05 1.32 -6.04
N ARG A 141 -5.05 2.35 -5.21
CA ARG A 141 -5.05 3.74 -5.65
C ARG A 141 -3.69 4.36 -5.40
N GLN A 142 -3.13 4.94 -6.43
CA GLN A 142 -1.95 5.76 -6.35
C GLN A 142 -2.34 7.21 -6.57
N ARG A 143 -2.12 8.07 -5.60
CA ARG A 143 -2.47 9.50 -5.72
C ARG A 143 -1.67 10.14 -6.84
N ARG A 144 -2.21 11.19 -7.43
CA ARG A 144 -1.52 12.02 -8.43
C ARG A 144 -0.10 12.33 -7.98
N PRO A 145 0.93 12.12 -8.83
CA PRO A 145 2.31 12.30 -8.44
C PRO A 145 2.60 13.77 -8.13
N VAL A 146 3.45 13.98 -7.16
CA VAL A 146 4.06 15.26 -6.87
C VAL A 146 5.50 15.21 -7.37
N ALA A 147 5.99 16.28 -7.99
CA ALA A 147 7.40 16.38 -8.32
C ALA A 147 7.97 17.70 -7.80
N TYR A 148 9.24 17.69 -7.43
CA TYR A 148 9.90 18.85 -6.90
C TYR A 148 11.42 18.83 -7.10
N GLN A 149 12.02 20.01 -7.02
CA GLN A 149 13.46 20.24 -7.04
C GLN A 149 13.84 21.14 -5.87
N ARG A 150 15.06 21.00 -5.35
CA ARG A 150 15.61 21.96 -4.39
C ARG A 150 16.35 23.07 -5.12
N ALA A 151 16.04 24.30 -4.78
CA ALA A 151 16.66 25.50 -5.34
C ALA A 151 16.86 26.54 -4.23
N GLY A 152 18.09 26.86 -3.89
CA GLY A 152 18.39 27.85 -2.84
C GLY A 152 17.80 27.50 -1.46
N GLY A 153 17.81 26.21 -1.07
CA GLY A 153 17.21 25.75 0.18
C GLY A 153 15.69 25.53 0.13
N ALA A 154 14.97 26.10 -0.84
CA ALA A 154 13.54 25.97 -1.00
C ALA A 154 13.15 24.80 -1.91
N LEU A 155 11.97 24.21 -1.68
CA LEU A 155 11.36 23.22 -2.56
C LEU A 155 10.55 23.92 -3.66
N ARG A 156 10.93 23.72 -4.91
CA ARG A 156 10.17 24.16 -6.08
C ARG A 156 9.35 23.00 -6.63
N ARG A 157 8.03 23.16 -6.64
CA ARG A 157 7.12 22.18 -7.25
C ARG A 157 7.28 22.18 -8.77
N VAL A 158 7.29 20.97 -9.34
CA VAL A 158 7.22 20.70 -10.79
C VAL A 158 5.88 20.04 -11.07
N ARG A 159 5.19 20.47 -12.11
CA ARG A 159 3.93 19.79 -12.52
C ARG A 159 4.22 18.35 -12.88
N ALA A 160 3.45 17.43 -12.34
CA ALA A 160 3.57 16.01 -12.64
C ALA A 160 2.19 15.38 -12.80
N ARG A 161 2.08 14.43 -13.72
CA ARG A 161 0.88 13.60 -13.89
C ARG A 161 1.26 12.23 -14.41
N PHE A 162 0.44 11.24 -14.11
CA PHE A 162 0.55 9.92 -14.74
C PHE A 162 0.18 9.96 -16.22
N VAL A 163 0.81 9.06 -16.98
CA VAL A 163 0.47 8.78 -18.38
C VAL A 163 0.39 7.28 -18.53
N LEU A 164 -0.71 6.77 -19.06
CA LEU A 164 -0.82 5.34 -19.40
C LEU A 164 -0.08 5.08 -20.70
N LEU A 165 0.87 4.17 -20.66
CA LEU A 165 1.71 3.76 -21.78
C LEU A 165 1.33 2.34 -22.22
N GLY A 166 0.03 2.11 -22.49
CA GLY A 166 -0.55 0.81 -22.78
C GLY A 166 -1.17 0.14 -21.56
N ARG A 167 -1.41 -1.16 -21.66
CA ARG A 167 -2.24 -1.91 -20.69
C ARG A 167 -1.59 -2.13 -19.32
N ARG A 168 -0.25 -2.10 -19.24
CA ARG A 168 0.51 -2.45 -18.03
C ARG A 168 1.64 -1.48 -17.70
N HIS A 169 1.75 -0.38 -18.41
CA HIS A 169 2.83 0.58 -18.21
C HIS A 169 2.29 1.95 -17.86
N VAL A 170 2.91 2.57 -16.89
CA VAL A 170 2.64 3.93 -16.44
C VAL A 170 3.92 4.74 -16.57
N GLY A 171 3.82 5.90 -17.15
CA GLY A 171 4.88 6.90 -17.19
C GLY A 171 4.46 8.18 -16.49
N PHE A 172 5.32 9.18 -16.59
CA PHE A 172 5.14 10.48 -15.97
C PHE A 172 5.30 11.59 -17.00
N ALA A 173 4.32 12.48 -17.12
CA ALA A 173 4.49 13.73 -17.83
C ALA A 173 4.86 14.80 -16.82
N LEU A 174 6.01 15.42 -17.04
CA LEU A 174 6.61 16.40 -16.16
C LEU A 174 6.65 17.77 -16.82
N GLY A 175 6.38 18.81 -16.04
CA GLY A 175 6.51 20.19 -16.46
C GLY A 175 7.96 20.66 -16.57
N ARG A 176 8.13 21.96 -16.85
CA ARG A 176 9.47 22.58 -16.91
C ARG A 176 10.20 22.40 -15.59
N HIS A 177 11.44 21.98 -15.66
CA HIS A 177 12.36 21.77 -14.53
C HIS A 177 13.81 22.07 -14.98
N ASP A 178 14.69 22.31 -14.03
CA ASP A 178 16.10 22.54 -14.29
C ASP A 178 16.85 21.20 -14.42
N PRO A 179 17.40 20.84 -15.59
CA PRO A 179 18.09 19.55 -15.77
C PRO A 179 19.41 19.46 -14.97
N ARG A 180 19.91 20.57 -14.44
CA ARG A 180 21.13 20.62 -13.61
C ARG A 180 20.85 20.32 -12.13
N ARG A 181 19.59 20.11 -11.75
CA ARG A 181 19.18 19.87 -10.36
C ARG A 181 18.52 18.50 -10.22
N THR A 182 18.72 17.90 -9.08
CA THR A 182 18.00 16.67 -8.74
C THR A 182 16.50 16.94 -8.80
N LEU A 183 15.78 16.06 -9.52
CA LEU A 183 14.32 16.05 -9.58
C LEU A 183 13.83 14.83 -8.80
N VAL A 184 12.92 15.04 -7.87
CA VAL A 184 12.20 13.95 -7.17
C VAL A 184 10.80 13.86 -7.74
N VAL A 185 10.39 12.67 -8.11
CA VAL A 185 9.02 12.35 -8.55
C VAL A 185 8.44 11.36 -7.54
N ASP A 186 7.45 11.82 -6.79
CA ASP A 186 6.83 11.17 -5.64
C ASP A 186 5.37 10.78 -5.98
N PRO A 187 5.12 9.54 -6.42
CA PRO A 187 3.78 8.99 -6.54
C PRO A 187 3.39 8.30 -5.24
N ILE A 188 2.57 8.94 -4.45
CA ILE A 188 2.07 8.42 -3.17
C ILE A 188 1.17 7.22 -3.41
N LEU A 189 1.53 6.05 -2.90
CA LEU A 189 0.69 4.87 -2.90
C LEU A 189 -0.23 4.90 -1.67
N ALA A 190 -1.45 5.37 -1.85
CA ALA A 190 -2.48 5.23 -0.83
C ALA A 190 -3.10 3.84 -0.93
N PHE A 191 -3.04 3.07 0.15
CA PHE A 191 -3.83 1.85 0.25
C PHE A 191 -5.29 2.23 0.41
N SER A 192 -6.14 1.69 -0.47
CA SER A 192 -7.57 1.59 -0.23
C SER A 192 -7.80 0.12 0.08
N SER A 193 -8.13 -0.19 1.33
CA SER A 193 -8.55 -1.52 1.75
C SER A 193 -10.08 -1.58 1.67
N TYR A 194 -10.61 -2.76 1.39
CA TYR A 194 -12.00 -3.08 1.65
C TYR A 194 -12.06 -3.71 3.04
N LEU A 195 -12.93 -3.22 3.87
CA LEU A 195 -13.38 -3.92 5.07
C LEU A 195 -14.60 -4.73 4.64
N GLY A 196 -14.48 -6.03 4.66
CA GLY A 196 -15.54 -6.94 4.24
C GLY A 196 -15.00 -8.35 4.03
N GLY A 197 -15.90 -9.32 4.03
CA GLY A 197 -15.63 -10.74 3.78
C GLY A 197 -16.23 -11.23 2.47
N THR A 198 -16.79 -12.46 2.50
CA THR A 198 -17.37 -13.11 1.30
C THR A 198 -18.85 -12.80 1.09
N GLY A 199 -19.55 -12.27 2.10
CA GLY A 199 -20.95 -11.86 2.04
C GLY A 199 -21.14 -10.39 1.65
N ASP A 200 -22.32 -9.87 1.93
CA ASP A 200 -22.64 -8.46 1.73
C ASP A 200 -22.26 -7.66 2.95
N ASP A 201 -21.45 -6.63 2.74
CA ASP A 201 -20.92 -5.73 3.78
C ASP A 201 -21.30 -4.29 3.47
N GLN A 202 -21.92 -3.61 4.43
CA GLN A 202 -22.36 -2.23 4.29
C GLN A 202 -21.85 -1.39 5.46
N GLY A 203 -21.02 -0.37 5.17
CA GLY A 203 -20.66 0.65 6.13
C GLY A 203 -21.79 1.68 6.27
N GLU A 204 -22.24 1.92 7.51
CA GLU A 204 -23.33 2.85 7.81
C GLU A 204 -22.80 4.21 8.29
N ASP A 205 -21.76 4.20 9.13
CA ASP A 205 -21.17 5.44 9.65
C ASP A 205 -19.67 5.32 9.86
N VAL A 206 -19.01 6.47 9.92
CA VAL A 206 -17.56 6.58 10.12
C VAL A 206 -17.23 7.77 11.00
N ALA A 207 -16.39 7.54 12.00
CA ALA A 207 -15.83 8.57 12.87
C ALA A 207 -14.30 8.44 12.94
N ALA A 208 -13.63 9.53 13.31
CA ALA A 208 -12.19 9.52 13.58
C ALA A 208 -11.90 10.19 14.91
N ASP A 209 -10.93 9.64 15.66
CA ASP A 209 -10.44 10.25 16.88
C ASP A 209 -9.26 11.22 16.62
N ALA A 210 -8.83 11.90 17.69
CA ALA A 210 -7.72 12.85 17.61
C ALA A 210 -6.37 12.20 17.29
N ASP A 211 -6.22 10.90 17.51
CA ASP A 211 -5.02 10.12 17.20
C ASP A 211 -5.03 9.63 15.75
N GLY A 212 -6.14 9.91 15.02
CA GLY A 212 -6.31 9.54 13.61
C GLY A 212 -6.78 8.10 13.40
N ASN A 213 -7.24 7.41 14.45
CA ASN A 213 -7.94 6.14 14.27
C ASN A 213 -9.30 6.40 13.62
N VAL A 214 -9.71 5.52 12.73
CA VAL A 214 -11.01 5.57 12.08
C VAL A 214 -11.88 4.44 12.61
N TYR A 215 -13.05 4.77 13.06
CA TYR A 215 -14.07 3.82 13.52
C TYR A 215 -15.13 3.71 12.43
N VAL A 216 -15.41 2.51 11.99
CA VAL A 216 -16.45 2.21 11.00
C VAL A 216 -17.48 1.32 11.67
N THR A 217 -18.75 1.71 11.57
CA THR A 217 -19.88 0.86 11.97
C THR A 217 -20.64 0.42 10.73
N GLY A 218 -21.25 -0.75 10.78
CA GLY A 218 -21.97 -1.26 9.62
C GLY A 218 -22.66 -2.58 9.89
N ARG A 219 -23.16 -3.16 8.80
CA ARG A 219 -23.79 -4.49 8.79
C ARG A 219 -22.97 -5.41 7.89
N THR A 220 -22.92 -6.70 8.26
CA THR A 220 -22.22 -7.73 7.51
C THR A 220 -23.05 -9.01 7.48
N THR A 221 -23.01 -9.70 6.34
CA THR A 221 -23.44 -11.10 6.22
C THR A 221 -22.25 -12.01 5.98
N SER A 222 -21.02 -11.48 6.14
CA SER A 222 -19.78 -12.19 5.90
C SER A 222 -19.35 -12.99 7.11
N PRO A 223 -19.27 -14.31 7.06
CA PRO A 223 -18.73 -15.12 8.15
C PRO A 223 -17.22 -14.96 8.34
N ASP A 224 -16.55 -14.37 7.37
CA ASP A 224 -15.10 -14.17 7.30
C ASP A 224 -14.72 -12.68 7.30
N LEU A 225 -15.50 -11.81 7.95
CA LEU A 225 -15.15 -10.40 8.14
C LEU A 225 -13.79 -10.31 8.84
N PRO A 226 -12.78 -9.61 8.28
CA PRO A 226 -11.47 -9.53 8.90
C PRO A 226 -11.54 -8.78 10.23
N ALA A 227 -11.44 -9.48 11.33
CA ALA A 227 -11.35 -8.92 12.67
C ALA A 227 -10.13 -9.50 13.40
N ALA A 228 -9.46 -8.67 14.21
CA ALA A 228 -8.36 -9.14 15.04
C ALA A 228 -8.89 -9.83 16.31
N GLU A 229 -10.02 -9.35 16.80
CA GLU A 229 -10.76 -9.93 17.93
C GLU A 229 -12.25 -9.79 17.62
N THR A 230 -12.99 -10.87 17.73
CA THR A 230 -14.44 -10.87 17.59
C THR A 230 -15.05 -11.08 18.97
N TYR A 231 -16.05 -10.28 19.31
CA TYR A 231 -16.83 -10.48 20.53
C TYR A 231 -17.62 -11.79 20.45
N ASP A 232 -18.13 -12.08 19.27
CA ASP A 232 -18.78 -13.33 18.96
C ASP A 232 -18.46 -13.79 17.50
N PRO A 233 -17.53 -14.73 17.32
CA PRO A 233 -17.13 -15.19 16.00
C PRO A 233 -18.15 -16.19 15.38
N GLY A 234 -19.17 -16.60 16.10
CA GLY A 234 -20.13 -17.62 15.67
C GLY A 234 -21.51 -17.08 15.33
N CYS A 235 -21.77 -15.80 15.57
CA CYS A 235 -23.05 -15.19 15.30
C CYS A 235 -23.33 -15.06 13.80
N GLY A 236 -24.46 -15.56 13.34
CA GLY A 236 -24.89 -15.46 11.94
C GLY A 236 -24.46 -16.59 11.02
N THR A 237 -23.70 -17.58 11.49
CA THR A 237 -23.24 -18.69 10.65
C THR A 237 -23.98 -20.02 10.82
N ASP A 238 -24.80 -20.15 11.83
CA ASP A 238 -25.49 -21.38 12.17
C ASP A 238 -27.01 -21.20 12.20
N ALA A 239 -27.71 -22.20 11.66
CA ALA A 239 -29.16 -22.32 11.67
C ALA A 239 -29.72 -22.52 13.10
N GLU A 240 -28.88 -22.55 14.12
CA GLU A 240 -29.25 -22.66 15.53
C GLU A 240 -28.88 -21.35 16.24
N ALA A 241 -29.82 -20.43 16.27
CA ALA A 241 -29.80 -19.10 16.86
C ALA A 241 -29.38 -19.08 18.34
N ALA A 242 -28.10 -19.27 18.62
CA ALA A 242 -27.56 -19.16 19.98
C ALA A 242 -27.12 -17.74 20.36
N CYS A 243 -27.22 -16.78 19.47
CA CYS A 243 -26.62 -15.45 19.64
C CYS A 243 -27.53 -14.39 20.24
N ASN A 244 -28.83 -14.62 20.25
CA ASN A 244 -29.77 -13.67 20.84
C ASN A 244 -30.77 -14.37 21.75
N PRO A 245 -30.63 -14.26 23.08
CA PRO A 245 -31.62 -14.81 24.02
C PRO A 245 -32.98 -14.08 23.99
N TYR A 246 -33.14 -13.10 23.10
CA TYR A 246 -34.36 -12.30 22.97
C TYR A 246 -35.03 -12.41 21.60
N ASP A 247 -34.53 -13.26 20.69
CA ASP A 247 -35.07 -13.35 19.34
C ASP A 247 -35.91 -14.61 19.17
N ASP A 248 -37.12 -14.56 19.75
CA ASP A 248 -38.06 -15.70 19.71
C ASP A 248 -38.89 -15.75 18.42
N ASP A 249 -38.83 -14.75 17.52
CA ASP A 249 -39.89 -14.73 16.51
C ASP A 249 -39.64 -13.88 15.25
N ILE A 250 -38.48 -13.94 14.61
CA ILE A 250 -38.39 -13.36 13.28
C ILE A 250 -37.75 -14.35 12.31
N SER A 251 -38.60 -14.92 11.45
CA SER A 251 -38.20 -15.57 10.22
C SER A 251 -37.58 -14.55 9.27
N VAL A 252 -36.29 -14.26 9.42
CA VAL A 252 -35.56 -13.35 8.54
C VAL A 252 -34.66 -14.14 7.61
N GLU A 253 -34.97 -14.06 6.34
CA GLU A 253 -34.21 -14.68 5.26
C GLU A 253 -32.80 -14.12 5.05
N SER A 254 -32.34 -13.18 5.91
CA SER A 254 -30.96 -12.70 5.94
C SER A 254 -30.66 -11.99 7.26
N SER A 255 -30.06 -12.67 8.21
CA SER A 255 -29.49 -12.03 9.39
C SER A 255 -28.18 -11.33 9.03
N ALA A 256 -28.17 -10.03 9.08
CA ALA A 256 -26.94 -9.24 8.97
C ALA A 256 -26.49 -8.86 10.39
N ASP A 257 -25.23 -9.13 10.72
CA ASP A 257 -24.63 -8.76 11.97
C ASP A 257 -24.17 -7.30 11.94
N VAL A 258 -24.18 -6.66 13.10
CA VAL A 258 -23.60 -5.32 13.26
C VAL A 258 -22.12 -5.46 13.58
N PHE A 259 -21.29 -4.72 12.90
CA PHE A 259 -19.88 -4.64 13.22
C PHE A 259 -19.45 -3.22 13.62
N VAL A 260 -18.46 -3.15 14.49
CA VAL A 260 -17.67 -1.95 14.76
C VAL A 260 -16.21 -2.29 14.52
N ALA A 261 -15.59 -1.62 13.56
CA ALA A 261 -14.17 -1.83 13.24
C ALA A 261 -13.38 -0.57 13.58
N LYS A 262 -12.33 -0.71 14.36
CA LYS A 262 -11.32 0.33 14.58
C LYS A 262 -10.19 0.13 13.60
N LEU A 263 -9.90 1.15 12.80
CA LEU A 263 -8.77 1.21 11.91
C LEU A 263 -7.77 2.22 12.46
N ALA A 264 -6.57 1.77 12.80
CA ALA A 264 -5.50 2.68 13.21
C ALA A 264 -5.11 3.61 12.04
N PRO A 265 -4.42 4.74 12.28
CA PRO A 265 -4.04 5.71 11.24
C PRO A 265 -3.21 5.12 10.11
N ASP A 266 -2.59 3.98 10.35
CA ASP A 266 -1.84 3.17 9.38
C ASP A 266 -2.72 2.14 8.64
N GLY A 267 -4.02 2.11 8.91
CA GLY A 267 -4.97 1.14 8.34
C GLY A 267 -5.00 -0.20 9.08
N ALA A 268 -4.42 -0.26 10.30
CA ALA A 268 -4.54 -1.42 11.17
C ALA A 268 -5.96 -1.51 11.72
N GLY A 269 -6.62 -2.63 11.49
CA GLY A 269 -7.82 -3.01 12.23
C GLY A 269 -7.41 -3.65 13.56
N GLY A 270 -8.05 -3.26 14.62
CA GLY A 270 -8.06 -3.93 15.92
C GLY A 270 -9.47 -4.30 16.26
#